data_aaec6446b295429ff2f26310947f1d34
#
_entry.id   aaec6446b295429ff2f26310947f1d34
#
_cell.length_a   1.000
_cell.length_b   1.000
_cell.length_c   1.000
_cell.angle_alpha   90.00
_cell.angle_beta   90.00
_cell.angle_gamma   90.00
#
_symmetry.space_group_name_H-M   'P 1'
#
loop_
_entity.id
_entity.type
_entity.pdbx_description
1 polymer ?
#
loop_
_entity_poly.entity_id
_entity_poly.type
_entity_poly.pdbx_seq_one_letter_code
_entity_poly.pdbx_strand_id
1 'polypeptide(L)'
;MDFNINDGFCELQFKDDGVYLTVHPPVGNGKRLEINAVIDRLVRKKIRDFDRSKVEFAVRRADKAPVKIAEPQQEEKIDATVTVTVSPDKMKAYVTFTPPDNGRMLTLEEVLEELSKNGVKYGINRTNLETLIKYPVYNETICVAEGKPPVNGRSGKVEFHFDVNREVKPTILDDGRVDFRELNLIQNVEQGEILCTLIPPTPGTPGKTVAGTDVPALDGKPVALPRGRNVSISEDGSKLIANISGQISYIDGKVSVFATHEVKADVDNSTGNISFIGNVAVRGNVLSGFTIEAGGNVEVMGVVEGAVIKAGGDIILRRGMQGMGKGILISGGDIIARYIENSNIEARNDIKAEAIMHSNVKCGNKLELSGRKGLLVGGTCKVGKEIVAKVIGSHLATVTDIEVGVDPTVRERFKAVKDEIIQIETDLRKAEQAITILKKMELAGTLTPEKKEMLAKSMRTKVYFSSRLVELKDEFTQLEAKLQQDAYGKIRCYNIIYPGTKVAIGSCMMYVKENLHYCTLYRDGADIRVGPIDK
;
A
#
# COMPACT_ATOMS: atom_id res chain seq x y z
N MET A 1 -54.44 -11.92 -31.49
CA MET A 1 -55.59 -12.79 -31.76
C MET A 1 -55.74 -13.70 -30.56
N ASP A 2 -56.56 -13.27 -29.56
CA ASP A 2 -56.82 -14.11 -28.37
C ASP A 2 -57.84 -15.17 -28.77
N PHE A 3 -57.34 -16.38 -28.98
CA PHE A 3 -58.22 -17.53 -29.12
C PHE A 3 -58.66 -17.92 -27.69
N ASN A 4 -59.92 -17.60 -27.32
CA ASN A 4 -60.55 -18.17 -26.11
C ASN A 4 -60.65 -19.67 -26.35
N ILE A 5 -59.75 -20.45 -25.76
CA ILE A 5 -59.77 -21.87 -25.76
C ILE A 5 -60.78 -22.27 -24.65
N ASN A 6 -62.00 -22.54 -25.03
CA ASN A 6 -63.00 -23.04 -24.10
C ASN A 6 -62.99 -24.56 -24.19
N ASP A 7 -62.54 -25.23 -23.15
CA ASP A 7 -62.66 -26.67 -23.00
C ASP A 7 -64.11 -27.10 -22.90
N GLY A 8 -64.40 -28.33 -23.31
CA GLY A 8 -65.72 -28.89 -23.15
C GLY A 8 -66.10 -28.95 -21.66
N PHE A 9 -67.28 -28.53 -21.32
CA PHE A 9 -67.81 -28.53 -19.95
C PHE A 9 -69.18 -29.10 -19.85
N CYS A 10 -69.65 -29.41 -18.63
CA CYS A 10 -71.01 -29.90 -18.38
C CYS A 10 -71.72 -29.03 -17.36
N GLU A 11 -73.03 -28.92 -17.58
CA GLU A 11 -73.98 -28.27 -16.65
C GLU A 11 -74.92 -29.35 -16.09
N LEU A 12 -75.21 -29.21 -14.77
CA LEU A 12 -76.18 -30.03 -14.11
C LEU A 12 -77.39 -29.15 -13.77
N GLN A 13 -78.55 -29.61 -14.15
CA GLN A 13 -79.83 -28.96 -13.84
C GLN A 13 -80.68 -29.88 -12.97
N PHE A 14 -81.06 -29.41 -11.83
CA PHE A 14 -81.92 -30.10 -10.91
C PHE A 14 -83.37 -29.64 -11.11
N LYS A 15 -84.23 -30.49 -11.63
CA LYS A 15 -85.66 -30.23 -11.89
C LYS A 15 -86.55 -31.10 -11.09
N ASP A 16 -87.83 -30.75 -11.01
CA ASP A 16 -88.84 -31.49 -10.22
C ASP A 16 -89.06 -32.95 -10.67
N ASP A 17 -88.63 -33.25 -11.93
CA ASP A 17 -88.81 -34.59 -12.51
C ASP A 17 -87.49 -35.35 -12.60
N GLY A 18 -86.30 -34.77 -12.29
CA GLY A 18 -85.03 -35.43 -12.29
C GLY A 18 -83.79 -34.53 -12.43
N VAL A 19 -82.61 -35.14 -12.41
CA VAL A 19 -81.34 -34.45 -12.60
C VAL A 19 -80.93 -34.62 -14.09
N TYR A 20 -80.65 -33.50 -14.73
CA TYR A 20 -80.26 -33.42 -16.15
C TYR A 20 -78.79 -33.01 -16.29
N LEU A 21 -78.08 -33.72 -17.20
CA LEU A 21 -76.74 -33.40 -17.59
C LEU A 21 -76.77 -32.81 -19.03
N THR A 22 -76.22 -31.63 -19.19
CA THR A 22 -75.97 -30.98 -20.45
C THR A 22 -74.48 -30.89 -20.70
N VAL A 23 -73.98 -31.42 -21.80
CA VAL A 23 -72.53 -31.39 -22.13
C VAL A 23 -72.33 -30.46 -23.32
N HIS A 24 -71.45 -29.50 -23.10
CA HIS A 24 -71.04 -28.52 -24.12
C HIS A 24 -69.73 -28.99 -24.78
N PRO A 25 -69.66 -29.02 -26.12
CA PRO A 25 -68.44 -29.40 -26.82
C PRO A 25 -67.37 -28.28 -26.66
N PRO A 26 -66.09 -28.61 -26.77
CA PRO A 26 -65.01 -27.62 -26.76
C PRO A 26 -65.10 -26.68 -27.96
N VAL A 27 -64.66 -25.41 -27.80
CA VAL A 27 -64.61 -24.42 -28.86
C VAL A 27 -63.13 -24.26 -29.30
N GLY A 28 -62.84 -24.31 -30.58
CA GLY A 28 -61.49 -24.21 -31.11
C GLY A 28 -60.64 -25.41 -30.78
N ASN A 29 -59.47 -25.21 -30.18
CA ASN A 29 -58.53 -26.28 -29.79
C ASN A 29 -58.72 -26.76 -28.34
N GLY A 30 -59.88 -26.48 -27.71
CA GLY A 30 -60.19 -26.95 -26.35
C GLY A 30 -60.23 -28.48 -26.26
N LYS A 31 -59.98 -28.98 -25.05
CA LYS A 31 -60.03 -30.43 -24.75
C LYS A 31 -61.47 -30.91 -24.59
N ARG A 32 -61.74 -32.13 -25.08
CA ARG A 32 -63.04 -32.77 -24.82
C ARG A 32 -63.18 -33.12 -23.36
N LEU A 33 -64.37 -32.98 -22.83
CA LEU A 33 -64.71 -33.38 -21.48
C LEU A 33 -64.58 -34.91 -21.32
N GLU A 34 -63.81 -35.31 -20.33
CA GLU A 34 -63.61 -36.74 -20.04
C GLU A 34 -64.77 -37.29 -19.19
N ILE A 35 -65.16 -38.50 -19.46
CA ILE A 35 -66.27 -39.20 -18.75
C ILE A 35 -65.98 -39.25 -17.25
N ASN A 36 -64.73 -39.58 -16.88
CA ASN A 36 -64.34 -39.68 -15.47
C ASN A 36 -64.49 -38.33 -14.73
N ALA A 37 -64.16 -37.22 -15.38
CA ALA A 37 -64.33 -35.88 -14.77
C ALA A 37 -65.81 -35.56 -14.48
N VAL A 38 -66.73 -36.00 -15.33
CA VAL A 38 -68.17 -35.85 -15.08
C VAL A 38 -68.62 -36.76 -13.94
N ILE A 39 -68.21 -38.03 -13.93
CA ILE A 39 -68.54 -38.96 -12.86
C ILE A 39 -68.01 -38.45 -11.54
N ASP A 40 -66.76 -37.97 -11.46
CA ASP A 40 -66.18 -37.39 -10.25
C ASP A 40 -67.00 -36.18 -9.76
N ARG A 41 -67.51 -35.34 -10.69
CA ARG A 41 -68.38 -34.23 -10.36
C ARG A 41 -69.74 -34.71 -9.78
N LEU A 42 -70.36 -35.74 -10.37
CA LEU A 42 -71.59 -36.32 -9.89
C LEU A 42 -71.44 -36.95 -8.49
N VAL A 43 -70.34 -37.65 -8.27
CA VAL A 43 -70.00 -38.24 -6.95
C VAL A 43 -69.77 -37.15 -5.93
N ARG A 44 -69.01 -36.09 -6.24
CA ARG A 44 -68.78 -34.93 -5.37
C ARG A 44 -70.09 -34.24 -4.99
N LYS A 45 -71.02 -34.08 -5.97
CA LYS A 45 -72.38 -33.55 -5.71
C LYS A 45 -73.33 -34.52 -5.03
N LYS A 46 -72.79 -35.68 -4.65
CA LYS A 46 -73.55 -36.75 -3.95
C LYS A 46 -74.83 -37.17 -4.69
N ILE A 47 -74.83 -37.09 -6.03
CA ILE A 47 -75.96 -37.55 -6.84
C ILE A 47 -76.00 -39.07 -6.77
N ARG A 48 -77.11 -39.56 -6.21
CA ARG A 48 -77.37 -41.01 -5.99
C ARG A 48 -78.03 -41.61 -7.21
N ASP A 49 -77.73 -42.90 -7.45
CA ASP A 49 -78.41 -43.71 -8.45
C ASP A 49 -78.47 -43.10 -9.85
N PHE A 50 -77.38 -42.43 -10.28
CA PHE A 50 -77.29 -41.92 -11.63
C PHE A 50 -76.98 -43.01 -12.63
N ASP A 51 -77.64 -42.94 -13.82
CA ASP A 51 -77.45 -43.88 -14.92
C ASP A 51 -76.15 -43.56 -15.63
N ARG A 52 -75.12 -44.40 -15.39
CA ARG A 52 -73.77 -44.24 -15.97
C ARG A 52 -73.80 -44.30 -17.49
N SER A 53 -74.67 -45.17 -18.08
CA SER A 53 -74.77 -45.30 -19.53
C SER A 53 -75.28 -44.02 -20.18
N LYS A 54 -76.22 -43.31 -19.53
CA LYS A 54 -76.75 -42.02 -19.98
C LYS A 54 -75.73 -40.92 -19.84
N VAL A 55 -74.89 -40.95 -18.77
CA VAL A 55 -73.77 -40.01 -18.62
C VAL A 55 -72.74 -40.20 -19.74
N GLU A 56 -72.33 -41.43 -19.99
CA GLU A 56 -71.40 -41.76 -21.10
C GLU A 56 -71.98 -41.34 -22.44
N PHE A 57 -73.26 -41.57 -22.67
CA PHE A 57 -73.97 -41.13 -23.88
C PHE A 57 -73.93 -39.62 -24.04
N ALA A 58 -74.28 -38.85 -23.02
CA ALA A 58 -74.27 -37.38 -23.02
C ALA A 58 -72.87 -36.84 -23.30
N VAL A 59 -71.80 -37.39 -22.69
CA VAL A 59 -70.42 -36.95 -22.88
C VAL A 59 -69.91 -37.25 -24.29
N ARG A 60 -70.24 -38.43 -24.84
CA ARG A 60 -69.85 -38.80 -26.22
C ARG A 60 -70.54 -37.91 -27.28
N ARG A 61 -71.81 -37.59 -27.05
CA ARG A 61 -72.64 -36.81 -27.95
C ARG A 61 -72.29 -35.33 -27.93
N ALA A 62 -72.10 -34.78 -26.73
CA ALA A 62 -71.75 -33.36 -26.48
C ALA A 62 -72.45 -32.36 -27.38
N ASP A 63 -73.77 -32.51 -27.53
CA ASP A 63 -74.63 -31.75 -28.47
C ASP A 63 -75.46 -30.67 -27.77
N LYS A 64 -75.16 -30.36 -26.52
CA LYS A 64 -75.88 -29.38 -25.67
C LYS A 64 -77.34 -29.78 -25.35
N ALA A 65 -77.73 -31.03 -25.65
CA ALA A 65 -79.05 -31.51 -25.28
C ALA A 65 -79.07 -32.01 -23.83
N PRO A 66 -80.02 -31.60 -23.00
CA PRO A 66 -80.15 -32.09 -21.63
C PRO A 66 -80.57 -33.56 -21.57
N VAL A 67 -79.79 -34.37 -20.89
CA VAL A 67 -80.09 -35.82 -20.72
C VAL A 67 -80.41 -36.11 -19.26
N LYS A 68 -81.60 -36.68 -18.97
CA LYS A 68 -81.96 -37.09 -17.61
C LYS A 68 -81.07 -38.25 -17.15
N ILE A 69 -80.27 -38.00 -16.11
CA ILE A 69 -79.28 -38.94 -15.60
C ILE A 69 -79.63 -39.58 -14.26
N ALA A 70 -80.52 -38.93 -13.52
CA ALA A 70 -80.96 -39.45 -12.18
C ALA A 70 -82.39 -38.97 -11.85
N GLU A 71 -83.04 -39.62 -10.84
CA GLU A 71 -84.30 -39.20 -10.29
C GLU A 71 -84.14 -37.84 -9.52
N PRO A 72 -85.25 -37.13 -9.18
CA PRO A 72 -85.23 -35.86 -8.52
C PRO A 72 -84.50 -35.89 -7.16
N GLN A 73 -83.52 -34.99 -7.01
CA GLN A 73 -82.78 -34.81 -5.76
C GLN A 73 -82.50 -33.32 -5.52
N GLN A 74 -82.28 -32.97 -4.24
CA GLN A 74 -81.84 -31.58 -3.94
C GLN A 74 -80.37 -31.37 -4.38
N GLU A 75 -80.12 -30.21 -4.94
CA GLU A 75 -78.74 -29.84 -5.31
C GLU A 75 -77.91 -29.61 -4.04
N GLU A 76 -76.80 -30.33 -3.96
CA GLU A 76 -75.82 -30.06 -2.91
C GLU A 76 -74.83 -29.01 -3.46
N LYS A 77 -74.78 -27.88 -2.75
CA LYS A 77 -73.86 -26.79 -3.06
C LYS A 77 -72.46 -27.11 -2.50
N ILE A 78 -71.46 -27.06 -3.35
CA ILE A 78 -70.08 -27.34 -2.95
C ILE A 78 -69.35 -26.02 -2.92
N ASP A 79 -68.87 -25.61 -1.76
CA ASP A 79 -68.06 -24.41 -1.60
C ASP A 79 -66.65 -24.62 -2.17
N ALA A 80 -65.97 -23.52 -2.51
CA ALA A 80 -64.58 -23.54 -2.89
C ALA A 80 -63.71 -24.12 -1.76
N THR A 81 -62.66 -24.85 -2.11
CA THR A 81 -61.70 -25.35 -1.13
C THR A 81 -60.29 -24.84 -1.47
N VAL A 82 -59.45 -24.74 -0.45
CA VAL A 82 -58.06 -24.36 -0.60
C VAL A 82 -57.16 -25.50 -0.07
N THR A 83 -56.17 -25.85 -0.84
CA THR A 83 -55.11 -26.78 -0.43
C THR A 83 -53.84 -25.98 -0.19
N VAL A 84 -53.21 -26.13 0.96
CA VAL A 84 -51.97 -25.47 1.33
C VAL A 84 -50.83 -26.46 1.18
N THR A 85 -49.78 -26.04 0.50
CA THR A 85 -48.54 -26.83 0.34
C THR A 85 -47.36 -25.99 0.79
N VAL A 86 -46.51 -26.54 1.66
CA VAL A 86 -45.29 -25.86 2.15
C VAL A 86 -44.08 -26.51 1.50
N SER A 87 -43.12 -25.69 1.02
CA SER A 87 -41.89 -26.19 0.47
C SER A 87 -41.08 -27.03 1.46
N PRO A 88 -40.26 -28.01 1.02
CA PRO A 88 -39.48 -28.87 1.91
C PRO A 88 -38.56 -28.11 2.86
N ASP A 89 -38.00 -26.98 2.40
CA ASP A 89 -37.14 -26.06 3.17
C ASP A 89 -37.92 -25.12 4.08
N LYS A 90 -39.27 -25.18 4.05
CA LYS A 90 -40.20 -24.32 4.78
C LYS A 90 -40.00 -22.81 4.51
N MET A 91 -39.42 -22.48 3.34
CA MET A 91 -39.21 -21.07 2.99
C MET A 91 -40.33 -20.49 2.15
N LYS A 92 -41.21 -21.32 1.57
CA LYS A 92 -42.35 -20.86 0.77
C LYS A 92 -43.58 -21.65 1.11
N ALA A 93 -44.75 -21.00 1.08
CA ALA A 93 -46.03 -21.66 1.15
C ALA A 93 -46.89 -21.25 -0.05
N TYR A 94 -47.58 -22.24 -0.56
CA TYR A 94 -48.41 -22.14 -1.75
C TYR A 94 -49.84 -22.51 -1.43
N VAL A 95 -50.79 -21.90 -2.14
CA VAL A 95 -52.19 -22.27 -2.11
C VAL A 95 -52.67 -22.71 -3.50
N THR A 96 -53.56 -23.68 -3.53
CA THR A 96 -54.27 -24.10 -4.72
C THR A 96 -55.78 -24.06 -4.42
N PHE A 97 -56.52 -23.21 -5.15
CA PHE A 97 -57.96 -23.10 -5.01
C PHE A 97 -58.68 -24.09 -5.93
N THR A 98 -59.69 -24.79 -5.41
CA THR A 98 -60.59 -25.59 -6.23
C THR A 98 -61.87 -24.78 -6.45
N PRO A 99 -62.43 -24.72 -7.67
CA PRO A 99 -63.60 -23.91 -7.95
C PRO A 99 -64.82 -24.42 -7.15
N PRO A 100 -65.71 -23.50 -6.70
CA PRO A 100 -67.00 -23.91 -6.12
C PRO A 100 -67.90 -24.46 -7.21
N ASP A 101 -68.86 -25.33 -6.80
CA ASP A 101 -69.91 -25.84 -7.73
C ASP A 101 -71.27 -25.46 -7.13
N ASN A 102 -71.76 -24.29 -7.54
CA ASN A 102 -72.92 -23.57 -6.99
C ASN A 102 -72.84 -23.23 -5.50
N GLY A 103 -71.65 -23.36 -4.90
CA GLY A 103 -71.32 -22.90 -3.54
C GLY A 103 -70.72 -21.51 -3.50
N ARG A 104 -70.26 -21.07 -2.35
CA ARG A 104 -69.59 -19.77 -2.16
C ARG A 104 -68.07 -19.88 -2.30
N MET A 105 -67.41 -18.77 -2.57
CA MET A 105 -65.96 -18.65 -2.48
C MET A 105 -65.52 -18.55 -1.03
N LEU A 106 -64.26 -18.94 -0.74
CA LEU A 106 -63.63 -18.83 0.60
C LEU A 106 -63.45 -17.36 0.97
N THR A 107 -63.60 -17.08 2.27
CA THR A 107 -63.21 -15.79 2.84
C THR A 107 -61.73 -15.75 3.15
N LEU A 108 -61.15 -14.53 3.28
CA LEU A 108 -59.76 -14.35 3.68
C LEU A 108 -59.45 -15.05 5.00
N GLU A 109 -60.37 -14.99 5.95
CA GLU A 109 -60.21 -15.58 7.27
C GLU A 109 -60.12 -17.10 7.19
N GLU A 110 -60.94 -17.75 6.38
CA GLU A 110 -60.91 -19.20 6.14
C GLU A 110 -59.58 -19.64 5.50
N VAL A 111 -59.07 -18.87 4.54
CA VAL A 111 -57.75 -19.15 3.90
C VAL A 111 -56.61 -18.96 4.88
N LEU A 112 -56.64 -17.90 5.71
CA LEU A 112 -55.65 -17.67 6.76
C LEU A 112 -55.69 -18.75 7.85
N GLU A 113 -56.90 -19.22 8.20
CA GLU A 113 -57.06 -20.34 9.16
C GLU A 113 -56.46 -21.63 8.61
N GLU A 114 -56.67 -21.91 7.32
CA GLU A 114 -56.11 -23.10 6.66
C GLU A 114 -54.60 -23.02 6.53
N LEU A 115 -54.04 -21.83 6.22
CA LEU A 115 -52.59 -21.56 6.27
C LEU A 115 -52.03 -21.80 7.66
N SER A 116 -52.73 -21.33 8.71
CA SER A 116 -52.32 -21.53 10.10
C SER A 116 -52.37 -22.99 10.54
N LYS A 117 -53.40 -23.76 10.14
CA LYS A 117 -53.49 -25.22 10.37
C LYS A 117 -52.33 -25.99 9.75
N ASN A 118 -51.88 -25.53 8.59
CA ASN A 118 -50.72 -26.10 7.89
C ASN A 118 -49.36 -25.53 8.36
N GLY A 119 -49.35 -24.78 9.48
CA GLY A 119 -48.14 -24.28 10.14
C GLY A 119 -47.55 -22.99 9.54
N VAL A 120 -48.27 -22.33 8.63
CA VAL A 120 -47.80 -21.06 8.02
C VAL A 120 -48.21 -19.90 8.92
N LYS A 121 -47.21 -19.23 9.55
CA LYS A 121 -47.41 -18.15 10.53
C LYS A 121 -46.65 -16.86 10.20
N TYR A 122 -45.68 -16.93 9.26
CA TYR A 122 -44.78 -15.81 8.93
C TYR A 122 -44.71 -15.57 7.44
N GLY A 123 -44.53 -14.30 7.05
CA GLY A 123 -44.30 -13.92 5.66
C GLY A 123 -45.48 -14.02 4.73
N ILE A 124 -46.73 -14.12 5.28
CA ILE A 124 -47.97 -14.19 4.50
C ILE A 124 -48.22 -12.86 3.78
N ASN A 125 -48.36 -12.92 2.46
CA ASN A 125 -48.73 -11.78 1.62
C ASN A 125 -50.24 -11.62 1.56
N ARG A 126 -50.81 -10.88 2.52
CA ARG A 126 -52.25 -10.65 2.64
C ARG A 126 -52.85 -9.98 1.40
N THR A 127 -52.15 -8.99 0.83
CA THR A 127 -52.64 -8.30 -0.36
C THR A 127 -52.78 -9.23 -1.56
N ASN A 128 -51.84 -10.15 -1.72
CA ASN A 128 -51.91 -11.18 -2.77
C ASN A 128 -53.09 -12.13 -2.53
N LEU A 129 -53.32 -12.58 -1.27
CA LEU A 129 -54.44 -13.42 -0.91
C LEU A 129 -55.79 -12.73 -1.17
N GLU A 130 -55.95 -11.46 -0.79
CA GLU A 130 -57.18 -10.68 -1.04
C GLU A 130 -57.44 -10.57 -2.55
N THR A 131 -56.40 -10.36 -3.34
CA THR A 131 -56.53 -10.32 -4.80
C THR A 131 -56.93 -11.65 -5.40
N LEU A 132 -56.36 -12.76 -4.91
CA LEU A 132 -56.65 -14.12 -5.33
C LEU A 132 -58.08 -14.55 -4.93
N ILE A 133 -58.61 -14.07 -3.82
CA ILE A 133 -59.99 -14.34 -3.41
C ILE A 133 -60.96 -13.55 -4.28
N LYS A 134 -60.64 -12.30 -4.62
CA LYS A 134 -61.46 -11.44 -5.48
C LYS A 134 -61.46 -11.88 -6.93
N TYR A 135 -60.30 -12.32 -7.44
CA TYR A 135 -60.09 -12.79 -8.80
C TYR A 135 -59.40 -14.18 -8.74
N PRO A 136 -60.18 -15.24 -8.46
CA PRO A 136 -59.63 -16.55 -8.18
C PRO A 136 -59.04 -17.20 -9.43
N VAL A 137 -57.82 -17.71 -9.27
CA VAL A 137 -57.17 -18.61 -10.23
C VAL A 137 -57.30 -20.01 -9.66
N TYR A 138 -58.01 -20.88 -10.37
CA TYR A 138 -58.29 -22.22 -9.92
C TYR A 138 -57.30 -23.24 -10.44
N ASN A 139 -57.03 -24.29 -9.63
CA ASN A 139 -56.17 -25.45 -10.00
C ASN A 139 -54.72 -25.06 -10.29
N GLU A 140 -54.30 -23.87 -9.93
CA GLU A 140 -52.90 -23.39 -10.02
C GLU A 140 -52.32 -23.23 -8.63
N THR A 141 -51.01 -23.54 -8.53
CA THR A 141 -50.27 -23.41 -7.27
C THR A 141 -49.63 -22.02 -7.18
N ILE A 142 -50.09 -21.20 -6.28
CA ILE A 142 -49.66 -19.80 -6.15
C ILE A 142 -48.95 -19.60 -4.82
N CYS A 143 -47.76 -18.97 -4.86
CA CYS A 143 -46.98 -18.62 -3.66
C CYS A 143 -47.67 -17.46 -2.91
N VAL A 144 -47.98 -17.70 -1.62
CA VAL A 144 -48.68 -16.74 -0.76
C VAL A 144 -47.95 -16.38 0.51
N ALA A 145 -46.89 -17.10 0.83
CA ALA A 145 -46.02 -16.75 1.95
C ALA A 145 -44.54 -17.06 1.61
N GLU A 146 -43.66 -16.16 2.03
CA GLU A 146 -42.21 -16.32 1.88
C GLU A 146 -41.51 -16.07 3.21
N GLY A 147 -40.59 -16.96 3.56
CA GLY A 147 -39.68 -16.83 4.68
C GLY A 147 -38.54 -15.83 4.34
N LYS A 148 -37.82 -15.39 5.36
CA LYS A 148 -36.64 -14.57 5.22
C LYS A 148 -35.41 -15.50 5.27
N PRO A 149 -34.59 -15.55 4.20
CA PRO A 149 -33.37 -16.38 4.23
C PRO A 149 -32.32 -15.82 5.22
N PRO A 150 -31.52 -16.69 5.85
CA PRO A 150 -30.40 -16.25 6.68
C PRO A 150 -29.34 -15.56 5.84
N VAL A 151 -28.70 -14.54 6.41
CA VAL A 151 -27.56 -13.83 5.81
C VAL A 151 -26.32 -14.15 6.62
N ASN A 152 -25.37 -14.88 6.05
CA ASN A 152 -24.13 -15.20 6.72
C ASN A 152 -23.27 -13.95 6.92
N GLY A 153 -22.58 -13.90 8.05
CA GLY A 153 -21.59 -12.88 8.36
C GLY A 153 -20.37 -12.98 7.44
N ARG A 154 -19.70 -11.85 7.28
CA ARG A 154 -18.44 -11.77 6.52
C ARG A 154 -17.27 -12.13 7.42
N SER A 155 -16.37 -12.98 6.95
CA SER A 155 -15.14 -13.30 7.66
C SER A 155 -14.25 -12.06 7.80
N GLY A 156 -13.52 -11.98 8.90
CA GLY A 156 -12.51 -10.95 9.10
C GLY A 156 -11.46 -10.99 7.99
N LYS A 157 -10.82 -9.84 7.76
CA LYS A 157 -9.80 -9.66 6.72
C LYS A 157 -8.65 -8.84 7.29
N VAL A 158 -7.40 -9.16 6.89
CA VAL A 158 -6.24 -8.31 7.13
C VAL A 158 -6.01 -7.46 5.88
N GLU A 159 -5.95 -6.16 6.07
CA GLU A 159 -5.59 -5.19 5.06
C GLU A 159 -4.12 -4.81 5.24
N PHE A 160 -3.31 -5.02 4.22
CA PHE A 160 -1.88 -4.71 4.22
C PHE A 160 -1.69 -3.30 3.65
N HIS A 161 -0.86 -2.47 4.32
CA HIS A 161 -0.51 -1.12 3.88
C HIS A 161 0.82 -1.07 3.11
N PHE A 162 1.31 -2.21 2.68
CA PHE A 162 2.50 -2.38 1.86
C PHE A 162 2.25 -3.45 0.78
N ASP A 163 3.10 -3.48 -0.24
CA ASP A 163 2.98 -4.46 -1.32
C ASP A 163 3.44 -5.85 -0.87
N VAL A 164 2.48 -6.78 -0.79
CA VAL A 164 2.74 -8.18 -0.44
C VAL A 164 3.36 -8.96 -1.60
N ASN A 165 2.97 -8.64 -2.85
CA ASN A 165 3.41 -9.30 -4.09
C ASN A 165 4.13 -8.31 -4.99
N ARG A 166 5.36 -7.88 -4.60
CA ARG A 166 6.10 -6.93 -5.40
C ARG A 166 6.71 -7.61 -6.63
N GLU A 167 6.28 -7.21 -7.80
CA GLU A 167 6.95 -7.56 -9.05
C GLU A 167 8.16 -6.65 -9.25
N VAL A 168 9.30 -7.24 -9.57
CA VAL A 168 10.52 -6.50 -9.95
C VAL A 168 10.27 -5.84 -11.30
N LYS A 169 10.05 -4.53 -11.31
CA LYS A 169 9.90 -3.75 -12.54
C LYS A 169 10.95 -2.64 -12.54
N PRO A 170 11.77 -2.55 -13.58
CA PRO A 170 12.71 -1.45 -13.71
C PRO A 170 11.96 -0.13 -13.90
N THR A 171 12.54 0.95 -13.39
CA THR A 171 11.96 2.29 -13.49
C THR A 171 12.06 2.83 -14.92
N ILE A 172 10.94 3.31 -15.45
CA ILE A 172 10.91 4.00 -16.75
C ILE A 172 11.14 5.49 -16.47
N LEU A 173 12.17 6.07 -17.06
CA LEU A 173 12.49 7.49 -16.96
C LEU A 173 11.52 8.33 -17.83
N ASP A 174 11.40 9.63 -17.52
CA ASP A 174 10.51 10.57 -18.24
C ASP A 174 10.81 10.67 -19.75
N ASP A 175 12.03 10.31 -20.17
CA ASP A 175 12.47 10.27 -21.56
C ASP A 175 12.20 8.92 -22.26
N GLY A 176 11.52 7.98 -21.58
CA GLY A 176 11.16 6.65 -22.09
C GLY A 176 12.29 5.62 -22.03
N ARG A 177 13.47 5.95 -21.50
CA ARG A 177 14.54 4.98 -21.23
C ARG A 177 14.22 4.18 -19.96
N VAL A 178 14.64 2.92 -19.95
CA VAL A 178 14.47 2.01 -18.81
C VAL A 178 15.76 2.00 -18.02
N ASP A 179 15.69 2.39 -16.73
CA ASP A 179 16.82 2.26 -15.82
C ASP A 179 16.77 0.89 -15.12
N PHE A 180 17.59 -0.03 -15.60
CA PHE A 180 17.72 -1.38 -15.04
C PHE A 180 18.46 -1.42 -13.70
N ARG A 181 18.97 -0.30 -13.20
CA ARG A 181 19.63 -0.21 -11.90
C ARG A 181 18.68 0.20 -10.79
N GLU A 182 17.58 0.88 -11.13
CA GLU A 182 16.55 1.30 -10.17
C GLU A 182 15.45 0.25 -10.08
N LEU A 183 15.72 -0.84 -9.36
CA LEU A 183 14.78 -1.95 -9.19
C LEU A 183 13.83 -1.75 -7.99
N ASN A 184 14.13 -0.82 -7.10
CA ASN A 184 13.32 -0.49 -5.91
C ASN A 184 12.88 -1.71 -5.09
N LEU A 185 13.76 -2.69 -4.87
CA LEU A 185 13.44 -3.97 -4.23
C LEU A 185 13.12 -3.84 -2.74
N ILE A 186 13.56 -2.78 -2.10
CA ILE A 186 13.43 -2.58 -0.65
C ILE A 186 12.21 -1.72 -0.36
N GLN A 187 11.36 -2.20 0.53
CA GLN A 187 10.27 -1.40 1.11
C GLN A 187 10.71 -0.94 2.49
N ASN A 188 10.92 0.36 2.62
CA ASN A 188 11.26 1.00 3.87
C ASN A 188 9.98 1.32 4.66
N VAL A 189 10.04 1.13 5.97
CA VAL A 189 9.00 1.53 6.93
C VAL A 189 9.65 2.23 8.11
N GLU A 190 8.95 3.21 8.68
CA GLU A 190 9.43 3.95 9.85
C GLU A 190 8.87 3.36 11.14
N GLN A 191 9.57 3.61 12.25
CA GLN A 191 9.07 3.24 13.57
C GLN A 191 7.73 3.92 13.86
N GLY A 192 6.74 3.13 14.33
CA GLY A 192 5.39 3.60 14.60
C GLY A 192 4.44 3.53 13.41
N GLU A 193 4.90 3.17 12.23
CA GLU A 193 4.08 3.05 11.02
C GLU A 193 3.15 1.84 11.12
N ILE A 194 1.90 2.00 10.62
CA ILE A 194 0.89 0.96 10.59
C ILE A 194 1.13 0.07 9.37
N LEU A 195 1.40 -1.21 9.60
CA LEU A 195 1.71 -2.19 8.56
C LEU A 195 0.49 -2.95 8.06
N CYS A 196 -0.43 -3.28 8.98
CA CYS A 196 -1.66 -3.98 8.68
C CYS A 196 -2.80 -3.48 9.54
N THR A 197 -4.02 -3.55 9.01
CA THR A 197 -5.26 -3.30 9.76
C THR A 197 -6.14 -4.53 9.72
N LEU A 198 -6.68 -4.94 10.87
CA LEU A 198 -7.63 -6.02 11.01
C LEU A 198 -9.05 -5.49 10.85
N ILE A 199 -9.75 -5.98 9.84
CA ILE A 199 -11.18 -5.77 9.68
C ILE A 199 -11.89 -6.92 10.41
N PRO A 200 -12.66 -6.65 11.49
CA PRO A 200 -13.30 -7.69 12.27
C PRO A 200 -14.36 -8.43 11.46
N PRO A 201 -14.67 -9.69 11.80
CA PRO A 201 -15.79 -10.42 11.22
C PRO A 201 -17.12 -9.79 11.63
N THR A 202 -18.14 -9.96 10.79
CA THR A 202 -19.51 -9.53 11.13
C THR A 202 -20.34 -10.73 11.58
N PRO A 203 -21.27 -10.55 12.54
CA PRO A 203 -22.21 -11.59 12.89
C PRO A 203 -23.17 -11.89 11.74
N GLY A 204 -23.62 -13.11 11.64
CA GLY A 204 -24.69 -13.52 10.75
C GLY A 204 -26.06 -13.01 11.22
N THR A 205 -26.95 -12.79 10.28
CA THR A 205 -28.34 -12.41 10.60
C THR A 205 -29.24 -13.63 10.39
N PRO A 206 -29.90 -14.15 11.42
CA PRO A 206 -30.78 -15.33 11.28
C PRO A 206 -31.93 -15.02 10.33
N GLY A 207 -32.32 -16.01 9.57
CA GLY A 207 -33.52 -16.03 8.76
C GLY A 207 -34.73 -16.50 9.53
N LYS A 208 -35.89 -16.58 8.85
CA LYS A 208 -37.13 -17.08 9.44
C LYS A 208 -37.94 -17.85 8.40
N THR A 209 -38.35 -19.04 8.74
CA THR A 209 -39.24 -19.86 7.89
C THR A 209 -40.66 -19.34 7.85
N VAL A 210 -41.48 -19.80 6.90
CA VAL A 210 -42.93 -19.49 6.90
C VAL A 210 -43.66 -20.05 8.15
N ALA A 211 -43.07 -21.02 8.83
CA ALA A 211 -43.59 -21.54 10.10
C ALA A 211 -43.24 -20.63 11.30
N GLY A 212 -42.42 -19.59 11.11
CA GLY A 212 -41.97 -18.69 12.17
C GLY A 212 -40.74 -19.19 12.92
N THR A 213 -40.13 -20.30 12.51
CA THR A 213 -38.91 -20.86 13.11
C THR A 213 -37.67 -20.12 12.58
N ASP A 214 -36.77 -19.76 13.49
CA ASP A 214 -35.53 -19.11 13.10
C ASP A 214 -34.58 -20.09 12.37
N VAL A 215 -33.97 -19.61 11.28
CA VAL A 215 -32.96 -20.33 10.52
C VAL A 215 -31.61 -19.74 10.90
N PRO A 216 -30.69 -20.51 11.50
CA PRO A 216 -29.41 -19.99 11.95
C PRO A 216 -28.56 -19.52 10.76
N ALA A 217 -27.89 -18.39 10.94
CA ALA A 217 -26.85 -17.90 10.04
C ALA A 217 -25.46 -18.24 10.60
N LEU A 218 -24.48 -18.36 9.75
CA LEU A 218 -23.08 -18.55 10.18
C LEU A 218 -22.44 -17.19 10.42
N ASP A 219 -21.78 -17.05 11.57
CA ASP A 219 -20.95 -15.88 11.84
C ASP A 219 -19.67 -15.92 10.99
N GLY A 220 -19.13 -14.73 10.68
CA GLY A 220 -17.87 -14.60 10.00
C GLY A 220 -16.71 -15.16 10.85
N LYS A 221 -15.75 -15.81 10.20
CA LYS A 221 -14.59 -16.38 10.89
C LYS A 221 -13.60 -15.28 11.28
N PRO A 222 -13.07 -15.28 12.52
CA PRO A 222 -12.02 -14.35 12.92
C PRO A 222 -10.71 -14.68 12.19
N VAL A 223 -9.90 -13.64 11.92
CA VAL A 223 -8.55 -13.73 11.36
C VAL A 223 -7.59 -13.04 12.31
N ALA A 224 -6.39 -13.58 12.49
CA ALA A 224 -5.35 -13.00 13.33
C ALA A 224 -4.40 -12.12 12.50
N LEU A 225 -3.85 -11.06 13.11
CA LEU A 225 -2.80 -10.25 12.51
C LEU A 225 -1.52 -11.09 12.31
N PRO A 226 -0.81 -10.95 11.17
CA PRO A 226 0.37 -11.74 10.82
C PRO A 226 1.63 -11.26 11.56
N ARG A 227 1.69 -11.41 12.87
CA ARG A 227 2.77 -10.91 13.73
C ARG A 227 4.07 -11.71 13.57
N GLY A 228 5.16 -11.00 13.21
CA GLY A 228 6.52 -11.51 13.12
C GLY A 228 7.49 -10.81 14.09
N ARG A 229 8.72 -10.49 13.61
CA ARG A 229 9.77 -9.82 14.39
C ARG A 229 9.67 -8.30 14.29
N ASN A 230 10.01 -7.59 15.38
CA ASN A 230 10.05 -6.13 15.46
C ASN A 230 8.74 -5.45 15.07
N VAL A 231 7.61 -6.08 15.36
CA VAL A 231 6.27 -5.56 15.18
C VAL A 231 5.43 -5.82 16.44
N SER A 232 4.52 -4.92 16.75
CA SER A 232 3.58 -5.04 17.86
C SER A 232 2.14 -4.86 17.41
N ILE A 233 1.24 -5.44 18.16
CA ILE A 233 -0.20 -5.23 17.96
C ILE A 233 -0.61 -4.04 18.82
N SER A 234 -1.42 -3.13 18.26
CA SER A 234 -2.00 -1.98 18.98
C SER A 234 -2.82 -2.44 20.19
N GLU A 235 -3.05 -1.55 21.15
CA GLU A 235 -3.81 -1.84 22.39
C GLU A 235 -5.24 -2.33 22.11
N ASP A 236 -5.87 -1.82 21.06
CA ASP A 236 -7.20 -2.22 20.58
C ASP A 236 -7.21 -3.53 19.78
N GLY A 237 -6.06 -4.12 19.52
CA GLY A 237 -5.92 -5.36 18.75
C GLY A 237 -6.18 -5.23 17.25
N SER A 238 -6.43 -4.02 16.73
CA SER A 238 -6.88 -3.82 15.36
C SER A 238 -5.75 -3.57 14.35
N LYS A 239 -4.54 -3.21 14.81
CA LYS A 239 -3.42 -2.79 13.94
C LYS A 239 -2.14 -3.53 14.26
N LEU A 240 -1.32 -3.75 13.25
CA LEU A 240 0.07 -4.20 13.39
C LEU A 240 0.99 -3.02 13.09
N ILE A 241 1.90 -2.70 14.01
CA ILE A 241 2.73 -1.50 14.02
C ILE A 241 4.20 -1.89 14.02
N ALA A 242 5.04 -1.15 13.27
CA ALA A 242 6.48 -1.32 13.26
C ALA A 242 7.12 -0.80 14.57
N ASN A 243 7.94 -1.62 15.24
CA ASN A 243 8.65 -1.23 16.46
C ASN A 243 9.98 -0.53 16.17
N ILE A 244 10.51 -0.68 14.97
CA ILE A 244 11.75 -0.08 14.50
C ILE A 244 11.60 0.37 13.06
N SER A 245 12.40 1.35 12.64
CA SER A 245 12.55 1.68 11.23
C SER A 245 13.41 0.62 10.52
N GLY A 246 13.06 0.26 9.28
CA GLY A 246 13.79 -0.76 8.54
C GLY A 246 13.06 -1.29 7.30
N GLN A 247 13.50 -2.45 6.83
CA GLN A 247 12.88 -3.16 5.72
C GLN A 247 11.72 -4.03 6.20
N ILE A 248 10.53 -3.83 5.62
CA ILE A 248 9.42 -4.75 5.83
C ILE A 248 9.58 -6.02 5.00
N SER A 249 9.18 -7.14 5.56
CA SER A 249 9.22 -8.46 4.91
C SER A 249 8.00 -9.27 5.31
N TYR A 250 7.34 -9.88 4.32
CA TYR A 250 6.23 -10.80 4.52
C TYR A 250 6.64 -12.19 4.04
N ILE A 251 7.00 -13.06 4.97
CA ILE A 251 7.49 -14.41 4.70
C ILE A 251 6.74 -15.38 5.61
N ASP A 252 6.32 -16.53 5.09
CA ASP A 252 5.60 -17.58 5.80
C ASP A 252 4.37 -17.08 6.59
N GLY A 253 3.64 -16.15 6.00
CA GLY A 253 2.45 -15.59 6.61
C GLY A 253 2.72 -14.65 7.79
N LYS A 254 3.95 -14.13 7.95
CA LYS A 254 4.34 -13.22 9.04
C LYS A 254 4.98 -11.95 8.50
N VAL A 255 4.57 -10.82 9.06
CA VAL A 255 5.14 -9.50 8.78
C VAL A 255 6.24 -9.22 9.79
N SER A 256 7.45 -8.92 9.31
CA SER A 256 8.62 -8.60 10.13
C SER A 256 9.31 -7.35 9.61
N VAL A 257 9.97 -6.60 10.48
CA VAL A 257 10.79 -5.44 10.12
C VAL A 257 12.25 -5.71 10.51
N PHE A 258 13.19 -5.47 9.58
CA PHE A 258 14.62 -5.70 9.78
C PHE A 258 15.38 -4.38 9.66
N ALA A 259 16.22 -4.08 10.66
CA ALA A 259 17.08 -2.90 10.67
C ALA A 259 18.27 -3.00 9.69
N THR A 260 18.56 -4.18 9.17
CA THR A 260 19.65 -4.43 8.23
C THR A 260 19.14 -5.13 6.99
N HIS A 261 19.46 -4.56 5.83
CA HIS A 261 19.26 -5.19 4.54
C HIS A 261 20.50 -6.00 4.17
N GLU A 262 20.35 -7.31 4.02
CA GLU A 262 21.44 -8.21 3.67
C GLU A 262 21.39 -8.62 2.20
N VAL A 263 22.43 -8.25 1.45
CA VAL A 263 22.68 -8.69 0.07
C VAL A 263 23.60 -9.89 0.10
N LYS A 264 23.09 -11.06 -0.23
CA LYS A 264 23.82 -12.35 -0.12
C LYS A 264 24.86 -12.57 -1.23
N ALA A 265 24.77 -11.82 -2.31
CA ALA A 265 25.64 -11.89 -3.50
C ALA A 265 26.27 -10.53 -3.80
N ASP A 266 26.71 -10.31 -5.03
CA ASP A 266 27.23 -9.04 -5.51
C ASP A 266 26.11 -8.00 -5.69
N VAL A 267 26.48 -6.72 -5.60
CA VAL A 267 25.62 -5.62 -6.07
C VAL A 267 25.92 -5.40 -7.55
N ASP A 268 25.01 -5.86 -8.39
CA ASP A 268 25.11 -5.88 -9.84
C ASP A 268 23.74 -5.59 -10.49
N ASN A 269 23.59 -5.90 -11.79
CA ASN A 269 22.33 -5.68 -12.51
C ASN A 269 21.15 -6.50 -11.96
N SER A 270 21.37 -7.56 -11.20
CA SER A 270 20.32 -8.37 -10.59
C SER A 270 19.82 -7.79 -9.27
N THR A 271 20.69 -7.07 -8.58
CA THR A 271 20.39 -6.42 -7.29
C THR A 271 19.94 -4.97 -7.47
N GLY A 272 20.53 -4.27 -8.47
CA GLY A 272 20.33 -2.85 -8.72
C GLY A 272 20.98 -1.95 -7.67
N ASN A 273 20.63 -0.67 -7.73
CA ASN A 273 20.98 0.30 -6.70
C ASN A 273 20.23 0.01 -5.40
N ILE A 274 20.87 0.31 -4.29
CA ILE A 274 20.32 0.07 -2.96
C ILE A 274 20.10 1.42 -2.27
N SER A 275 18.85 1.71 -1.89
CA SER A 275 18.49 2.83 -1.03
C SER A 275 17.73 2.29 0.18
N PHE A 276 18.32 2.41 1.38
CA PHE A 276 17.77 1.85 2.60
C PHE A 276 17.96 2.77 3.80
N ILE A 277 16.92 2.95 4.60
CA ILE A 277 16.97 3.83 5.78
C ILE A 277 17.78 3.28 6.96
N GLY A 278 18.06 1.97 6.99
CA GLY A 278 18.85 1.29 8.03
C GLY A 278 20.25 0.91 7.55
N ASN A 279 20.77 -0.22 8.04
CA ASN A 279 22.11 -0.71 7.71
C ASN A 279 22.09 -1.62 6.48
N VAL A 280 23.15 -1.58 5.68
CA VAL A 280 23.33 -2.45 4.49
C VAL A 280 24.54 -3.34 4.69
N ALA A 281 24.36 -4.65 4.51
CA ALA A 281 25.44 -5.64 4.56
C ALA A 281 25.53 -6.41 3.23
N VAL A 282 26.63 -6.22 2.49
CA VAL A 282 26.89 -6.89 1.20
C VAL A 282 27.91 -8.00 1.43
N ARG A 283 27.53 -9.25 1.13
CA ARG A 283 28.43 -10.42 1.28
C ARG A 283 29.38 -10.57 0.10
N GLY A 284 28.99 -10.11 -1.05
CA GLY A 284 29.80 -10.10 -2.28
C GLY A 284 30.52 -8.79 -2.54
N ASN A 285 30.76 -8.50 -3.81
CA ASN A 285 31.38 -7.29 -4.33
C ASN A 285 30.34 -6.22 -4.65
N VAL A 286 30.78 -4.98 -4.84
CA VAL A 286 29.96 -3.90 -5.41
C VAL A 286 30.58 -3.52 -6.74
N LEU A 287 29.88 -3.78 -7.84
CA LEU A 287 30.41 -3.57 -9.18
C LEU A 287 30.32 -2.11 -9.62
N SER A 288 31.09 -1.78 -10.66
CA SER A 288 31.21 -0.42 -11.15
C SER A 288 29.89 0.17 -11.63
N GLY A 289 29.62 1.40 -11.21
CA GLY A 289 28.46 2.19 -11.61
C GLY A 289 27.20 1.94 -10.80
N PHE A 290 27.26 1.10 -9.73
CA PHE A 290 26.18 0.94 -8.78
C PHE A 290 26.31 1.90 -7.61
N THR A 291 25.16 2.18 -6.97
CA THR A 291 25.06 3.09 -5.83
C THR A 291 24.44 2.37 -4.64
N ILE A 292 25.04 2.55 -3.47
CA ILE A 292 24.46 2.14 -2.18
C ILE A 292 24.28 3.39 -1.33
N GLU A 293 23.06 3.67 -0.93
CA GLU A 293 22.69 4.73 0.02
C GLU A 293 22.04 4.10 1.26
N ALA A 294 22.68 4.25 2.41
CA ALA A 294 22.19 3.73 3.68
C ALA A 294 22.02 4.87 4.69
N GLY A 295 20.91 4.88 5.42
CA GLY A 295 20.74 5.79 6.56
C GLY A 295 21.61 5.42 7.76
N GLY A 296 21.94 4.12 7.90
CA GLY A 296 22.86 3.57 8.90
C GLY A 296 24.24 3.24 8.34
N ASN A 297 24.81 2.12 8.79
CA ASN A 297 26.13 1.65 8.38
C ASN A 297 26.08 0.84 7.08
N VAL A 298 27.20 0.84 6.34
CA VAL A 298 27.42 -0.02 5.18
C VAL A 298 28.61 -0.92 5.42
N GLU A 299 28.41 -2.24 5.35
CA GLU A 299 29.49 -3.23 5.42
C GLU A 299 29.57 -4.02 4.12
N VAL A 300 30.76 -4.06 3.48
CA VAL A 300 31.03 -4.84 2.27
C VAL A 300 32.14 -5.84 2.52
N MET A 301 31.84 -7.13 2.34
CA MET A 301 32.83 -8.22 2.54
C MET A 301 33.77 -8.39 1.35
N GLY A 302 33.29 -8.09 0.15
CA GLY A 302 34.04 -8.16 -1.10
C GLY A 302 34.81 -6.87 -1.44
N VAL A 303 35.12 -6.70 -2.73
CA VAL A 303 35.78 -5.52 -3.28
C VAL A 303 34.71 -4.56 -3.81
N VAL A 304 34.97 -3.25 -3.67
CA VAL A 304 34.16 -2.20 -4.28
C VAL A 304 34.88 -1.69 -5.52
N GLU A 305 34.23 -1.73 -6.68
CA GLU A 305 34.80 -1.33 -7.97
C GLU A 305 34.04 -0.12 -8.53
N GLY A 306 34.65 1.04 -8.62
CA GLY A 306 34.11 2.24 -9.30
C GLY A 306 32.64 2.55 -8.95
N ALA A 307 32.23 2.31 -7.74
CA ALA A 307 30.86 2.46 -7.23
C ALA A 307 30.74 3.67 -6.29
N VAL A 308 29.50 4.04 -5.99
CA VAL A 308 29.17 5.11 -5.03
C VAL A 308 28.59 4.49 -3.78
N ILE A 309 29.19 4.74 -2.61
CA ILE A 309 28.65 4.29 -1.31
C ILE A 309 28.49 5.51 -0.41
N LYS A 310 27.26 5.74 0.04
CA LYS A 310 26.90 6.77 1.00
C LYS A 310 26.28 6.13 2.22
N ALA A 311 26.79 6.42 3.40
CA ALA A 311 26.28 5.95 4.68
C ALA A 311 26.04 7.12 5.64
N GLY A 312 24.91 7.13 6.33
CA GLY A 312 24.68 8.05 7.45
C GLY A 312 25.54 7.72 8.67
N GLY A 313 25.93 6.44 8.83
CA GLY A 313 26.90 5.93 9.81
C GLY A 313 28.24 5.58 9.19
N ASP A 314 28.82 4.44 9.61
CA ASP A 314 30.15 4.00 9.22
C ASP A 314 30.14 3.23 7.88
N ILE A 315 31.26 3.28 7.14
CA ILE A 315 31.53 2.44 5.97
C ILE A 315 32.66 1.48 6.31
N ILE A 316 32.42 0.19 6.23
CA ILE A 316 33.38 -0.88 6.51
C ILE A 316 33.59 -1.73 5.26
N LEU A 317 34.75 -1.58 4.62
CA LEU A 317 35.15 -2.37 3.47
C LEU A 317 36.20 -3.40 3.91
N ARG A 318 35.80 -4.67 4.07
CA ARG A 318 36.68 -5.72 4.58
C ARG A 318 37.88 -6.00 3.67
N ARG A 319 37.72 -5.79 2.38
CA ARG A 319 38.83 -5.83 1.42
C ARG A 319 39.28 -4.43 1.07
N GLY A 320 38.51 -3.67 0.34
CA GLY A 320 38.86 -2.31 -0.04
C GLY A 320 38.15 -1.85 -1.29
N MET A 321 38.62 -0.71 -1.85
CA MET A 321 38.01 -0.09 -3.01
C MET A 321 39.04 0.17 -4.11
N GLN A 322 38.69 -0.24 -5.34
CA GLN A 322 39.35 0.14 -6.59
C GLN A 322 38.42 1.10 -7.34
N GLY A 323 38.60 2.39 -7.14
CA GLY A 323 37.61 3.39 -7.58
C GLY A 323 37.62 3.70 -9.07
N MET A 324 38.69 3.37 -9.84
CA MET A 324 38.80 3.60 -11.29
C MET A 324 38.51 5.06 -11.69
N GLY A 325 38.79 6.02 -10.81
CA GLY A 325 38.49 7.46 -10.97
C GLY A 325 37.02 7.85 -10.82
N LYS A 326 36.12 6.90 -10.57
CA LYS A 326 34.68 7.13 -10.40
C LYS A 326 34.18 6.77 -8.99
N GLY A 327 35.01 6.07 -8.20
CA GLY A 327 34.65 5.62 -6.87
C GLY A 327 34.42 6.76 -5.90
N ILE A 328 33.32 6.68 -5.14
CA ILE A 328 32.95 7.68 -4.13
C ILE A 328 32.54 6.96 -2.85
N LEU A 329 33.17 7.35 -1.73
CA LEU A 329 32.78 6.93 -0.39
C LEU A 329 32.44 8.17 0.42
N ILE A 330 31.22 8.25 0.96
CA ILE A 330 30.77 9.32 1.85
C ILE A 330 30.19 8.69 3.12
N SER A 331 30.83 8.97 4.25
CA SER A 331 30.41 8.45 5.56
C SER A 331 30.07 9.59 6.52
N GLY A 332 28.92 9.47 7.20
CA GLY A 332 28.57 10.32 8.33
C GLY A 332 29.32 9.96 9.62
N GLY A 333 30.03 8.82 9.66
CA GLY A 333 30.87 8.31 10.73
C GLY A 333 32.29 8.08 10.26
N ASP A 334 32.80 6.86 10.52
CA ASP A 334 34.15 6.41 10.17
C ASP A 334 34.15 5.67 8.82
N ILE A 335 35.33 5.65 8.16
CA ILE A 335 35.61 4.75 7.03
C ILE A 335 36.75 3.81 7.43
N ILE A 336 36.48 2.50 7.34
CA ILE A 336 37.45 1.45 7.61
C ILE A 336 37.62 0.61 6.34
N ALA A 337 38.83 0.56 5.81
CA ALA A 337 39.12 -0.20 4.60
C ALA A 337 40.54 -0.79 4.64
N ARG A 338 40.77 -1.87 3.90
CA ARG A 338 42.14 -2.37 3.76
C ARG A 338 42.95 -1.52 2.77
N TYR A 339 42.38 -1.22 1.60
CA TYR A 339 42.98 -0.30 0.63
C TYR A 339 41.91 0.53 -0.06
N ILE A 340 42.29 1.74 -0.48
CA ILE A 340 41.46 2.61 -1.31
C ILE A 340 42.32 3.21 -2.41
N GLU A 341 41.90 3.07 -3.66
CA GLU A 341 42.64 3.50 -4.82
C GLU A 341 41.77 4.26 -5.81
N ASN A 342 42.28 5.34 -6.38
CA ASN A 342 41.64 6.16 -7.44
C ASN A 342 40.19 6.54 -7.10
N SER A 343 39.96 7.06 -5.87
CA SER A 343 38.63 7.32 -5.32
C SER A 343 38.51 8.70 -4.68
N ASN A 344 37.28 9.18 -4.55
CA ASN A 344 36.94 10.33 -3.72
C ASN A 344 36.33 9.84 -2.40
N ILE A 345 36.92 10.25 -1.29
CA ILE A 345 36.61 9.73 0.04
C ILE A 345 36.28 10.89 0.96
N GLU A 346 35.15 10.81 1.65
CA GLU A 346 34.75 11.78 2.63
C GLU A 346 34.22 11.06 3.90
N ALA A 347 34.90 11.27 5.02
CA ALA A 347 34.48 10.80 6.33
C ALA A 347 34.31 11.97 7.28
N ARG A 348 33.21 11.97 8.01
CA ARG A 348 32.95 13.00 9.02
C ARG A 348 33.92 12.88 10.21
N ASN A 349 34.27 11.64 10.60
CA ASN A 349 35.17 11.39 11.72
C ASN A 349 36.52 10.84 11.23
N ASP A 350 36.79 9.54 11.44
CA ASP A 350 38.09 8.94 11.20
C ASP A 350 38.11 8.11 9.91
N ILE A 351 39.30 8.03 9.30
CA ILE A 351 39.58 7.08 8.23
C ILE A 351 40.70 6.15 8.71
N LYS A 352 40.46 4.85 8.66
CA LYS A 352 41.43 3.79 8.98
C LYS A 352 41.65 2.90 7.78
N ALA A 353 42.90 2.85 7.29
CA ALA A 353 43.23 1.99 6.15
C ALA A 353 44.65 1.43 6.25
N GLU A 354 44.98 0.45 5.40
CA GLU A 354 46.36 -0.01 5.23
C GLU A 354 47.07 0.78 4.13
N ALA A 355 46.36 1.15 3.05
CA ALA A 355 46.91 1.96 1.98
C ALA A 355 45.86 2.84 1.31
N ILE A 356 46.21 4.08 1.03
CA ILE A 356 45.43 5.01 0.20
C ILE A 356 46.35 5.49 -0.95
N MET A 357 45.86 5.32 -2.18
CA MET A 357 46.63 5.61 -3.39
C MET A 357 45.83 6.43 -4.39
N HIS A 358 46.43 7.47 -4.92
CA HIS A 358 45.88 8.33 -6.01
C HIS A 358 44.43 8.78 -5.75
N SER A 359 44.14 9.13 -4.51
CA SER A 359 42.77 9.41 -4.05
C SER A 359 42.64 10.81 -3.47
N ASN A 360 41.43 11.36 -3.54
CA ASN A 360 41.10 12.61 -2.88
C ASN A 360 40.39 12.28 -1.56
N VAL A 361 41.05 12.63 -0.46
CA VAL A 361 40.61 12.30 0.89
C VAL A 361 40.17 13.54 1.65
N LYS A 362 39.00 13.52 2.22
CA LYS A 362 38.54 14.48 3.22
C LYS A 362 38.18 13.71 4.50
N CYS A 363 38.80 14.08 5.59
CA CYS A 363 38.60 13.44 6.89
C CYS A 363 38.44 14.51 7.97
N GLY A 364 37.33 14.47 8.71
CA GLY A 364 37.04 15.50 9.71
C GLY A 364 37.95 15.45 10.95
N ASN A 365 38.46 14.27 11.32
CA ASN A 365 39.24 14.12 12.55
C ASN A 365 40.63 13.51 12.26
N LYS A 366 40.77 12.19 12.17
CA LYS A 366 42.06 11.48 12.09
C LYS A 366 42.12 10.52 10.91
N LEU A 367 43.22 10.58 10.14
CA LEU A 367 43.59 9.56 9.16
C LEU A 367 44.67 8.65 9.74
N GLU A 368 44.36 7.37 9.91
CA GLU A 368 45.29 6.38 10.40
C GLU A 368 45.58 5.31 9.35
N LEU A 369 46.81 5.29 8.87
CA LEU A 369 47.29 4.29 7.94
C LEU A 369 48.23 3.35 8.67
N SER A 370 47.69 2.14 8.96
CA SER A 370 48.36 1.14 9.79
C SER A 370 48.53 -0.19 9.02
N GLY A 371 48.91 -1.26 9.68
CA GLY A 371 49.12 -2.55 9.05
C GLY A 371 50.50 -2.70 8.37
N ARG A 372 50.61 -3.58 7.36
CA ARG A 372 51.87 -3.91 6.75
C ARG A 372 52.45 -2.74 5.92
N LYS A 373 51.65 -2.06 5.12
CA LYS A 373 52.09 -1.00 4.24
C LYS A 373 52.06 0.37 4.93
N GLY A 374 50.93 0.75 5.59
CA GLY A 374 50.75 2.06 6.20
C GLY A 374 51.01 3.22 5.24
N LEU A 375 50.49 3.12 3.99
CA LEU A 375 50.93 3.91 2.83
C LEU A 375 49.93 5.00 2.42
N LEU A 376 50.39 6.22 2.25
CA LEU A 376 49.67 7.31 1.58
C LEU A 376 50.50 7.77 0.37
N VAL A 377 50.01 7.64 -0.86
CA VAL A 377 50.74 8.05 -2.06
C VAL A 377 49.81 8.63 -3.13
N GLY A 378 50.14 9.82 -3.63
CA GLY A 378 49.43 10.49 -4.70
C GLY A 378 48.05 11.03 -4.30
N GLY A 379 47.59 12.02 -5.05
CA GLY A 379 46.31 12.68 -4.81
C GLY A 379 46.35 13.76 -3.72
N THR A 380 45.21 14.13 -3.21
CA THR A 380 45.04 15.19 -2.19
C THR A 380 44.45 14.62 -0.93
N CYS A 381 45.04 14.91 0.22
CA CYS A 381 44.60 14.45 1.51
C CYS A 381 44.39 15.61 2.47
N LYS A 382 43.13 15.87 2.89
CA LYS A 382 42.75 16.92 3.85
C LYS A 382 42.20 16.31 5.10
N VAL A 383 42.84 16.57 6.23
CA VAL A 383 42.49 15.97 7.52
C VAL A 383 42.38 17.04 8.60
N GLY A 384 41.33 16.97 9.40
CA GLY A 384 41.06 17.97 10.44
C GLY A 384 42.13 18.07 11.51
N LYS A 385 42.62 16.92 12.05
CA LYS A 385 43.52 16.97 13.21
C LYS A 385 44.85 16.27 13.00
N GLU A 386 44.85 15.01 12.58
CA GLU A 386 46.07 14.21 12.59
C GLU A 386 46.14 13.20 11.43
N ILE A 387 47.31 13.05 10.87
CA ILE A 387 47.66 11.94 9.96
C ILE A 387 48.74 11.08 10.62
N VAL A 388 48.47 9.78 10.68
CA VAL A 388 49.39 8.75 11.14
C VAL A 388 49.63 7.79 9.99
N ALA A 389 50.90 7.68 9.52
CA ALA A 389 51.24 6.77 8.44
C ALA A 389 52.63 6.18 8.65
N LYS A 390 52.95 5.06 7.98
CA LYS A 390 54.32 4.52 7.89
C LYS A 390 55.09 5.16 6.73
N VAL A 391 54.44 5.27 5.56
CA VAL A 391 55.06 5.76 4.36
C VAL A 391 54.19 6.83 3.73
N ILE A 392 54.75 7.96 3.40
CA ILE A 392 54.07 9.06 2.72
C ILE A 392 54.88 9.40 1.42
N GLY A 393 54.15 9.46 0.31
CA GLY A 393 54.78 9.63 -1.04
C GLY A 393 55.39 8.33 -1.56
N SER A 394 56.21 8.44 -2.59
CA SER A 394 56.94 7.33 -3.21
C SER A 394 58.34 7.72 -3.66
N HIS A 395 59.19 6.73 -3.82
CA HIS A 395 60.55 6.94 -4.34
C HIS A 395 60.60 7.53 -5.78
N LEU A 396 59.45 7.48 -6.49
CA LEU A 396 59.26 8.10 -7.79
C LEU A 396 58.85 9.58 -7.71
N ALA A 397 58.88 10.17 -6.52
CA ALA A 397 58.44 11.54 -6.25
C ALA A 397 56.98 11.82 -6.71
N THR A 398 56.09 10.87 -6.52
CA THR A 398 54.68 11.02 -6.86
C THR A 398 54.09 12.20 -6.07
N VAL A 399 53.48 13.13 -6.80
CA VAL A 399 52.89 14.33 -6.22
C VAL A 399 51.82 13.91 -5.19
N THR A 400 52.03 14.27 -3.93
CA THR A 400 51.16 13.95 -2.80
C THR A 400 50.93 15.22 -2.01
N ASP A 401 49.71 15.77 -2.08
CA ASP A 401 49.31 16.99 -1.40
C ASP A 401 48.60 16.66 -0.08
N ILE A 402 49.16 17.13 1.04
CA ILE A 402 48.64 16.87 2.37
C ILE A 402 48.30 18.19 3.06
N GLU A 403 47.12 18.30 3.58
CA GLU A 403 46.64 19.42 4.39
C GLU A 403 46.09 18.92 5.72
N VAL A 404 46.58 19.45 6.85
CA VAL A 404 46.18 19.02 8.19
C VAL A 404 45.93 20.24 9.08
N GLY A 405 45.09 20.09 10.08
CA GLY A 405 44.82 21.08 11.09
C GLY A 405 43.65 22.02 10.80
N VAL A 406 42.83 21.65 9.82
CA VAL A 406 41.57 22.34 9.52
C VAL A 406 40.55 21.32 9.07
N ASP A 407 39.42 21.23 9.78
CA ASP A 407 38.33 20.37 9.33
C ASP A 407 37.86 20.79 7.94
N PRO A 408 37.93 19.88 6.94
CA PRO A 408 37.56 20.19 5.55
C PRO A 408 36.10 20.68 5.44
N THR A 409 35.19 20.16 6.25
CA THR A 409 33.77 20.54 6.22
C THR A 409 33.56 21.96 6.72
N VAL A 410 34.26 22.34 7.79
CA VAL A 410 34.26 23.73 8.32
C VAL A 410 34.81 24.70 7.28
N ARG A 411 35.88 24.31 6.59
CA ARG A 411 36.51 25.16 5.55
C ARG A 411 35.60 25.34 4.33
N GLU A 412 34.94 24.27 3.87
CA GLU A 412 33.97 24.35 2.78
C GLU A 412 32.76 25.22 3.16
N ARG A 413 32.24 25.03 4.38
CA ARG A 413 31.13 25.86 4.88
C ARG A 413 31.52 27.33 5.00
N PHE A 414 32.72 27.61 5.51
CA PHE A 414 33.26 28.99 5.58
C PHE A 414 33.33 29.65 4.21
N LYS A 415 33.81 28.92 3.19
CA LYS A 415 33.83 29.41 1.81
C LYS A 415 32.43 29.66 1.26
N ALA A 416 31.52 28.69 1.45
CA ALA A 416 30.14 28.81 0.99
C ALA A 416 29.42 30.00 1.65
N VAL A 417 29.56 30.18 2.97
CA VAL A 417 29.00 31.33 3.70
C VAL A 417 29.58 32.66 3.19
N LYS A 418 30.88 32.70 2.92
CA LYS A 418 31.51 33.88 2.34
C LYS A 418 30.95 34.24 0.97
N ASP A 419 30.80 33.26 0.09
CA ASP A 419 30.23 33.46 -1.23
C ASP A 419 28.75 33.88 -1.16
N GLU A 420 27.97 33.28 -0.22
CA GLU A 420 26.57 33.61 0.02
C GLU A 420 26.43 35.08 0.56
N ILE A 421 27.31 35.52 1.43
CA ILE A 421 27.35 36.91 1.92
C ILE A 421 27.54 37.88 0.74
N ILE A 422 28.53 37.63 -0.13
CA ILE A 422 28.80 38.48 -1.29
C ILE A 422 27.57 38.55 -2.21
N GLN A 423 26.90 37.41 -2.44
CA GLN A 423 25.71 37.36 -3.27
C GLN A 423 24.56 38.15 -2.67
N ILE A 424 24.27 37.95 -1.38
CA ILE A 424 23.21 38.67 -0.66
C ILE A 424 23.48 40.16 -0.56
N GLU A 425 24.72 40.59 -0.32
CA GLU A 425 25.09 42.00 -0.34
C GLU A 425 24.87 42.66 -1.70
N THR A 426 25.12 41.89 -2.78
CA THR A 426 24.85 42.36 -4.14
C THR A 426 23.36 42.48 -4.42
N ASP A 427 22.56 41.52 -3.99
CA ASP A 427 21.11 41.51 -4.22
C ASP A 427 20.39 42.52 -3.32
N LEU A 428 20.88 42.74 -2.08
CA LEU A 428 20.41 43.81 -1.18
C LEU A 428 20.62 45.19 -1.82
N ARG A 429 21.79 45.41 -2.42
CA ARG A 429 22.09 46.69 -3.11
C ARG A 429 21.15 46.92 -4.29
N LYS A 430 20.86 45.89 -5.10
CA LYS A 430 19.87 45.98 -6.18
C LYS A 430 18.46 46.31 -5.66
N ALA A 431 18.04 45.64 -4.57
CA ALA A 431 16.74 45.90 -3.95
C ALA A 431 16.65 47.35 -3.42
N GLU A 432 17.71 47.86 -2.80
CA GLU A 432 17.78 49.24 -2.31
C GLU A 432 17.73 50.29 -3.44
N GLN A 433 18.44 50.02 -4.55
CA GLN A 433 18.36 50.87 -5.75
C GLN A 433 16.94 50.89 -6.32
N ALA A 434 16.30 49.70 -6.46
CA ALA A 434 14.92 49.61 -6.92
C ALA A 434 13.94 50.37 -6.01
N ILE A 435 14.04 50.20 -4.70
CA ILE A 435 13.24 50.94 -3.69
C ILE A 435 13.44 52.43 -3.84
N THR A 436 14.69 52.90 -4.01
CA THR A 436 15.02 54.33 -4.12
C THR A 436 14.37 54.94 -5.38
N ILE A 437 14.42 54.23 -6.51
CA ILE A 437 13.81 54.67 -7.76
C ILE A 437 12.28 54.70 -7.64
N LEU A 438 11.67 53.62 -7.11
CA LEU A 438 10.22 53.51 -6.94
C LEU A 438 9.67 54.53 -5.95
N LYS A 439 10.38 54.83 -4.85
CA LYS A 439 10.01 55.88 -3.93
C LYS A 439 10.08 57.30 -4.55
N LYS A 440 11.07 57.58 -5.41
CA LYS A 440 11.12 58.83 -6.17
C LYS A 440 9.93 58.97 -7.10
N MET A 441 9.48 57.88 -7.77
CA MET A 441 8.28 57.88 -8.61
C MET A 441 6.98 58.08 -7.78
N GLU A 442 6.95 57.54 -6.58
CA GLU A 442 5.84 57.73 -5.63
C GLU A 442 5.71 59.22 -5.22
N LEU A 443 6.83 59.88 -4.87
CA LEU A 443 6.89 61.29 -4.51
C LEU A 443 6.51 62.19 -5.72
N ALA A 444 6.81 61.78 -6.95
CA ALA A 444 6.47 62.49 -8.18
C ALA A 444 5.03 62.25 -8.63
N GLY A 445 4.25 61.39 -7.94
CA GLY A 445 2.85 61.10 -8.29
C GLY A 445 2.71 60.22 -9.54
N THR A 446 3.78 59.60 -10.05
CA THR A 446 3.81 58.78 -11.29
C THR A 446 3.83 57.28 -11.06
N LEU A 447 3.51 56.80 -9.83
CA LEU A 447 3.56 55.39 -9.46
C LEU A 447 2.27 54.64 -9.90
N THR A 448 2.40 53.73 -10.86
CA THR A 448 1.30 52.87 -11.27
C THR A 448 1.01 51.79 -10.22
N PRO A 449 -0.23 51.17 -10.22
CA PRO A 449 -0.56 50.10 -9.28
C PRO A 449 0.45 48.91 -9.29
N GLU A 450 0.91 48.50 -10.46
CA GLU A 450 1.93 47.44 -10.63
C GLU A 450 3.28 47.80 -9.98
N LYS A 451 3.70 49.07 -10.17
CA LYS A 451 4.94 49.56 -9.54
C LYS A 451 4.83 49.72 -8.02
N LYS A 452 3.61 49.97 -7.51
CA LYS A 452 3.34 49.96 -6.07
C LYS A 452 3.46 48.58 -5.45
N GLU A 453 2.97 47.54 -6.14
CA GLU A 453 3.18 46.15 -5.75
C GLU A 453 4.67 45.78 -5.79
N MET A 454 5.39 46.20 -6.83
CA MET A 454 6.84 45.98 -6.98
C MET A 454 7.62 46.68 -5.83
N LEU A 455 7.22 47.85 -5.41
CA LEU A 455 7.80 48.55 -4.24
C LEU A 455 7.58 47.72 -2.96
N ALA A 456 6.37 47.26 -2.71
CA ALA A 456 6.05 46.43 -1.55
C ALA A 456 6.85 45.13 -1.54
N LYS A 457 6.99 44.45 -2.70
CA LYS A 457 7.80 43.27 -2.85
C LYS A 457 9.28 43.53 -2.60
N SER A 458 9.84 44.63 -3.16
CA SER A 458 11.24 45.01 -2.96
C SER A 458 11.53 45.35 -1.48
N MET A 459 10.59 45.99 -0.78
CA MET A 459 10.73 46.26 0.65
C MET A 459 10.77 44.97 1.48
N ARG A 460 9.89 44.01 1.21
CA ARG A 460 9.90 42.69 1.88
C ARG A 460 11.20 41.95 1.61
N THR A 461 11.67 41.96 0.35
CA THR A 461 12.94 41.34 -0.06
C THR A 461 14.13 42.00 0.67
N LYS A 462 14.13 43.32 0.81
CA LYS A 462 15.15 44.05 1.58
C LYS A 462 15.19 43.57 3.04
N VAL A 463 14.05 43.49 3.72
CA VAL A 463 13.97 43.02 5.11
C VAL A 463 14.51 41.59 5.22
N TYR A 464 14.08 40.70 4.33
CA TYR A 464 14.55 39.31 4.31
C TYR A 464 16.08 39.23 4.15
N PHE A 465 16.64 39.91 3.14
CA PHE A 465 18.09 39.89 2.90
C PHE A 465 18.88 40.54 4.06
N SER A 466 18.36 41.59 4.67
CA SER A 466 19.01 42.21 5.81
C SER A 466 19.08 41.27 7.02
N SER A 467 17.98 40.53 7.33
CA SER A 467 17.97 39.56 8.41
C SER A 467 18.92 38.38 8.09
N ARG A 468 18.86 37.86 6.87
CA ARG A 468 19.73 36.74 6.45
C ARG A 468 21.22 37.11 6.46
N LEU A 469 21.54 38.36 6.12
CA LEU A 469 22.92 38.86 6.16
C LEU A 469 23.48 38.91 7.60
N VAL A 470 22.68 39.27 8.58
CA VAL A 470 23.07 39.21 9.98
C VAL A 470 23.38 37.79 10.42
N GLU A 471 22.47 36.85 10.15
CA GLU A 471 22.67 35.42 10.47
C GLU A 471 23.96 34.87 9.86
N LEU A 472 24.21 35.17 8.56
CA LEU A 472 25.40 34.71 7.87
C LEU A 472 26.69 35.35 8.41
N LYS A 473 26.67 36.61 8.80
CA LYS A 473 27.83 37.27 9.43
C LYS A 473 28.16 36.70 10.80
N ASP A 474 27.16 36.35 11.56
CA ASP A 474 27.35 35.65 12.84
C ASP A 474 27.92 34.25 12.63
N GLU A 475 27.37 33.49 11.68
CA GLU A 475 27.90 32.17 11.29
C GLU A 475 29.35 32.28 10.78
N PHE A 476 29.63 33.25 9.91
CA PHE A 476 30.98 33.50 9.40
C PHE A 476 31.99 33.74 10.54
N THR A 477 31.64 34.58 11.51
CA THR A 477 32.49 34.87 12.68
C THR A 477 32.75 33.62 13.53
N GLN A 478 31.73 32.78 13.73
CA GLN A 478 31.89 31.51 14.45
C GLN A 478 32.78 30.51 13.72
N LEU A 479 32.62 30.40 12.39
CA LEU A 479 33.46 29.54 11.55
C LEU A 479 34.90 30.03 11.49
N GLU A 480 35.11 31.34 11.41
CA GLU A 480 36.45 31.95 11.44
C GLU A 480 37.19 31.68 12.75
N ALA A 481 36.49 31.80 13.88
CA ALA A 481 37.05 31.46 15.19
C ALA A 481 37.45 29.99 15.29
N LYS A 482 36.60 29.06 14.75
CA LYS A 482 36.93 27.63 14.69
C LYS A 482 38.16 27.37 13.83
N LEU A 483 38.25 27.97 12.63
CA LEU A 483 39.39 27.82 11.73
C LEU A 483 40.72 28.33 12.36
N GLN A 484 40.66 29.31 13.25
CA GLN A 484 41.83 29.82 13.98
C GLN A 484 42.23 28.90 15.14
N GLN A 485 41.24 28.30 15.85
CA GLN A 485 41.51 27.40 16.99
C GLN A 485 42.08 26.06 16.55
N ASP A 486 41.62 25.50 15.42
CA ASP A 486 41.99 24.15 14.96
C ASP A 486 43.31 24.09 14.14
N ALA A 487 44.06 25.18 14.05
CA ALA A 487 45.29 25.29 13.24
C ALA A 487 46.49 24.45 13.76
N TYR A 488 46.27 23.47 14.65
CA TYR A 488 47.33 22.64 15.26
C TYR A 488 47.33 21.19 14.78
N GLY A 489 47.34 20.99 13.47
CA GLY A 489 47.47 19.65 12.88
C GLY A 489 48.84 19.02 13.07
N LYS A 490 48.90 17.69 13.16
CA LYS A 490 50.14 16.91 13.23
C LYS A 490 50.18 15.82 12.20
N ILE A 491 51.38 15.55 11.63
CA ILE A 491 51.61 14.40 10.75
C ILE A 491 52.70 13.54 11.39
N ARG A 492 52.37 12.31 11.77
CA ARG A 492 53.31 11.34 12.33
C ARG A 492 53.66 10.30 11.28
N CYS A 493 54.91 10.22 10.93
CA CYS A 493 55.44 9.22 9.98
C CYS A 493 56.41 8.27 10.63
N TYR A 494 56.04 6.99 10.72
CA TYR A 494 56.79 5.95 11.41
C TYR A 494 57.87 5.26 10.58
N ASN A 495 58.05 5.66 9.29
CA ASN A 495 59.14 5.18 8.45
C ASN A 495 59.72 6.32 7.61
N ILE A 496 59.09 6.67 6.47
CA ILE A 496 59.66 7.63 5.49
C ILE A 496 58.60 8.52 4.86
N ILE A 497 58.92 9.82 4.71
CA ILE A 497 58.25 10.77 3.82
C ILE A 497 59.17 11.05 2.65
N TYR A 498 58.69 10.79 1.44
CA TYR A 498 59.46 10.98 0.21
C TYR A 498 59.35 12.41 -0.35
N PRO A 499 60.35 12.87 -1.13
CA PRO A 499 60.26 14.04 -1.97
C PRO A 499 59.05 13.99 -2.92
N GLY A 500 58.57 15.16 -3.36
CA GLY A 500 57.31 15.28 -4.10
C GLY A 500 56.09 15.41 -3.22
N THR A 501 56.26 15.29 -1.89
CA THR A 501 55.18 15.52 -0.91
C THR A 501 55.12 17.01 -0.58
N LYS A 502 53.94 17.62 -0.69
CA LYS A 502 53.61 18.96 -0.23
C LYS A 502 52.78 18.83 1.05
N VAL A 503 53.20 19.52 2.09
CA VAL A 503 52.54 19.52 3.41
C VAL A 503 52.09 20.94 3.73
N ALA A 504 50.80 21.05 4.11
CA ALA A 504 50.23 22.27 4.66
C ALA A 504 49.67 21.98 6.05
N ILE A 505 50.02 22.81 7.05
CA ILE A 505 49.46 22.75 8.41
C ILE A 505 48.92 24.14 8.76
N GLY A 506 47.60 24.27 8.79
CA GLY A 506 46.94 25.56 8.90
C GLY A 506 47.27 26.49 7.71
N SER A 507 47.98 27.58 7.99
CA SER A 507 48.43 28.55 6.96
C SER A 507 49.85 28.31 6.48
N CYS A 508 50.62 27.42 7.11
CA CYS A 508 52.01 27.14 6.78
C CYS A 508 52.13 26.06 5.75
N MET A 509 53.14 26.13 4.87
CA MET A 509 53.37 25.20 3.78
C MET A 509 54.84 24.81 3.67
N MET A 510 55.08 23.53 3.45
CA MET A 510 56.42 22.96 3.26
C MET A 510 56.44 21.96 2.09
N TYR A 511 57.46 22.02 1.26
CA TYR A 511 57.74 20.99 0.25
C TYR A 511 58.86 20.09 0.75
N VAL A 512 58.62 18.77 0.78
CA VAL A 512 59.62 17.77 1.18
C VAL A 512 60.62 17.62 0.04
N LYS A 513 61.89 18.04 0.27
CA LYS A 513 62.97 18.03 -0.75
C LYS A 513 63.88 16.82 -0.62
N GLU A 514 63.97 16.22 0.56
CA GLU A 514 64.76 15.06 0.90
C GLU A 514 63.97 14.03 1.72
N ASN A 515 64.45 12.81 1.83
CA ASN A 515 63.79 11.79 2.60
C ASN A 515 63.76 12.16 4.10
N LEU A 516 62.60 12.23 4.67
CA LEU A 516 62.43 12.43 6.12
C LEU A 516 62.06 11.07 6.76
N HIS A 517 62.80 10.68 7.78
CA HIS A 517 62.62 9.40 8.43
C HIS A 517 62.18 9.55 9.87
N TYR A 518 61.22 8.72 10.34
CA TYR A 518 60.78 8.63 11.73
C TYR A 518 60.47 9.99 12.37
N CYS A 519 59.59 10.76 11.77
CA CYS A 519 59.42 12.16 12.14
C CYS A 519 57.95 12.54 12.40
N THR A 520 57.81 13.60 13.17
CA THR A 520 56.53 14.31 13.36
C THR A 520 56.66 15.69 12.71
N LEU A 521 55.72 16.03 11.81
CA LEU A 521 55.60 17.38 11.25
C LEU A 521 54.50 18.12 12.05
N TYR A 522 54.80 19.31 12.51
CA TYR A 522 53.90 20.16 13.28
C TYR A 522 54.19 21.64 13.01
N ARG A 523 53.24 22.48 13.23
CA ARG A 523 53.37 23.92 13.11
C ARG A 523 54.05 24.52 14.33
N ASP A 524 55.07 25.31 14.14
CA ASP A 524 55.73 26.13 15.18
C ASP A 524 55.81 27.58 14.67
N GLY A 525 54.91 28.42 15.18
CA GLY A 525 54.77 29.80 14.73
C GLY A 525 54.33 29.91 13.27
N ALA A 526 55.20 30.47 12.40
CA ALA A 526 54.94 30.68 10.99
C ALA A 526 55.47 29.53 10.09
N ASP A 527 56.17 28.55 10.64
CA ASP A 527 56.84 27.47 9.90
C ASP A 527 56.34 26.07 10.30
N ILE A 528 56.59 25.10 9.42
CA ILE A 528 56.42 23.68 9.72
C ILE A 528 57.78 23.14 10.15
N ARG A 529 57.85 22.59 11.39
CA ARG A 529 59.04 21.94 11.91
C ARG A 529 58.97 20.43 11.82
N VAL A 530 60.15 19.82 11.68
CA VAL A 530 60.37 18.38 11.73
C VAL A 530 60.90 18.02 13.11
N GLY A 531 60.17 17.27 13.86
CA GLY A 531 60.57 16.78 15.21
C GLY A 531 60.61 15.24 15.27
N PRO A 532 61.10 14.69 16.40
CA PRO A 532 61.04 13.26 16.62
C PRO A 532 59.59 12.78 16.78
N ILE A 533 59.36 11.46 16.67
CA ILE A 533 58.05 10.92 16.96
C ILE A 533 57.82 10.94 18.47
N ASP A 534 56.83 11.69 18.91
CA ASP A 534 56.38 11.62 20.30
C ASP A 534 55.87 10.22 20.60
N LYS A 535 56.38 9.59 21.67
CA LYS A 535 56.00 8.25 22.11
C LYS A 535 54.55 8.13 22.57
#